data_b28b89df2d2f27e329e53f2f99f69726
#
_entry.id   b28b89df2d2f27e329e53f2f99f69726
#
_cell.length_a   1.000
_cell.length_b   1.000
_cell.length_c   1.000
_cell.angle_alpha   90.00
_cell.angle_beta   90.00
_cell.angle_gamma   90.00
#
_symmetry.space_group_name_H-M   'P 1'
#
loop_
_entity.id
_entity.type
_entity.pdbx_description
1 polymer ?
#
loop_
_entity_poly.entity_id
_entity_poly.type
_entity_poly.pdbx_seq_one_letter_code
_entity_poly.pdbx_strand_id
1 'polypeptide(L)'
;GMKIFEEIKKTFNVPVITDVHEKEQAPVVAEVADVLQIPAFLARQTDLVNAMAKTGKVINIKKPQFLSPSQMVNITKKFEECGNSNLLLCDRGTCFGYDNLVVDMLGFGVMKQVCANYPVIFDVTHSLQCRDSTGAASGGRRAQVSDLARAGMAVGIGGLFLEAHPNPD
;
A
#
# COMPACT_ATOMS: atom_id res chain seq x y z
N GLY A 1 3.50 -3.72 -20.09
CA GLY A 1 2.82 -3.95 -18.81
C GLY A 1 1.33 -4.13 -18.98
N MET A 2 0.56 -3.13 -19.48
CA MET A 2 -0.93 -3.15 -19.47
C MET A 2 -1.54 -4.35 -20.18
N LYS A 3 -1.06 -4.72 -21.38
CA LYS A 3 -1.56 -5.92 -22.11
C LYS A 3 -1.42 -7.21 -21.30
N ILE A 4 -0.37 -7.34 -20.50
CA ILE A 4 -0.18 -8.53 -19.63
C ILE A 4 -1.25 -8.54 -18.52
N PHE A 5 -1.56 -7.40 -17.94
CA PHE A 5 -2.62 -7.30 -16.94
C PHE A 5 -4.01 -7.61 -17.52
N GLU A 6 -4.29 -7.15 -18.71
CA GLU A 6 -5.53 -7.53 -19.43
C GLU A 6 -5.64 -9.04 -19.63
N GLU A 7 -4.55 -9.69 -20.02
CA GLU A 7 -4.51 -11.14 -20.21
C GLU A 7 -4.68 -11.89 -18.89
N ILE A 8 -4.02 -11.44 -17.81
CA ILE A 8 -4.19 -12.01 -16.47
C ILE A 8 -5.66 -11.91 -16.02
N LYS A 9 -6.27 -10.74 -16.18
CA LYS A 9 -7.68 -10.53 -15.82
C LYS A 9 -8.60 -11.48 -16.59
N LYS A 10 -8.39 -11.63 -17.90
CA LYS A 10 -9.20 -12.53 -18.74
C LYS A 10 -8.99 -14.00 -18.38
N THR A 11 -7.75 -14.40 -18.12
CA THR A 11 -7.39 -15.80 -17.90
C THR A 11 -7.82 -16.29 -16.52
N PHE A 12 -7.61 -15.48 -15.49
CA PHE A 12 -7.80 -15.90 -14.10
C PHE A 12 -9.04 -15.29 -13.44
N ASN A 13 -9.73 -14.38 -14.12
CA ASN A 13 -10.90 -13.67 -13.58
C ASN A 13 -10.62 -13.03 -12.20
N VAL A 14 -9.47 -12.36 -12.07
CA VAL A 14 -9.03 -11.68 -10.84
C VAL A 14 -8.89 -10.18 -11.07
N PRO A 15 -9.15 -9.33 -10.06
CA PRO A 15 -8.83 -7.92 -10.13
C PRO A 15 -7.31 -7.71 -10.11
N VAL A 16 -6.87 -6.60 -10.70
CA VAL A 16 -5.45 -6.23 -10.78
C VAL A 16 -5.21 -4.94 -10.02
N ILE A 17 -4.18 -4.95 -9.18
CA ILE A 17 -3.61 -3.77 -8.53
C ILE A 17 -2.20 -3.53 -9.05
N THR A 18 -1.82 -2.27 -9.29
CA THR A 18 -0.46 -1.92 -9.69
C THR A 18 -0.07 -0.53 -9.22
N ASP A 19 1.24 -0.31 -9.06
CA ASP A 19 1.81 0.98 -8.70
C ASP A 19 1.69 2.01 -9.82
N VAL A 20 1.50 3.27 -9.41
CA VAL A 20 1.59 4.45 -10.27
C VAL A 20 2.65 5.37 -9.69
N HIS A 21 3.69 5.68 -10.47
CA HIS A 21 4.84 6.47 -10.03
C HIS A 21 4.82 7.91 -10.55
N GLU A 22 4.20 8.12 -11.71
CA GLU A 22 4.13 9.42 -12.38
C GLU A 22 2.68 9.78 -12.68
N LYS A 23 2.34 11.05 -12.59
CA LYS A 23 0.97 11.54 -12.80
C LYS A 23 0.41 11.22 -14.19
N GLU A 24 1.27 11.20 -15.20
CA GLU A 24 0.92 10.89 -16.59
C GLU A 24 0.55 9.41 -16.78
N GLN A 25 0.99 8.53 -15.89
CA GLN A 25 0.66 7.10 -15.93
C GLN A 25 -0.76 6.84 -15.39
N ALA A 26 -1.25 7.67 -14.47
CA ALA A 26 -2.51 7.41 -13.78
C ALA A 26 -3.70 7.14 -14.72
N PRO A 27 -4.00 7.96 -15.74
CA PRO A 27 -5.12 7.70 -16.64
C PRO A 27 -4.93 6.42 -17.47
N VAL A 28 -3.72 6.14 -17.93
CA VAL A 28 -3.42 4.95 -18.77
C VAL A 28 -3.52 3.67 -17.94
N VAL A 29 -3.01 3.69 -16.71
CA VAL A 29 -3.10 2.53 -15.80
C VAL A 29 -4.55 2.27 -15.39
N ALA A 30 -5.33 3.32 -15.20
CA ALA A 30 -6.74 3.23 -14.83
C ALA A 30 -7.63 2.56 -15.90
N GLU A 31 -7.21 2.51 -17.15
CA GLU A 31 -7.96 1.79 -18.20
C GLU A 31 -8.01 0.28 -17.93
N VAL A 32 -6.97 -0.29 -17.32
CA VAL A 32 -6.81 -1.73 -17.12
C VAL A 32 -6.89 -2.15 -15.68
N ALA A 33 -6.19 -1.45 -14.79
CA ALA A 33 -6.14 -1.81 -13.37
C ALA A 33 -7.46 -1.50 -12.66
N ASP A 34 -7.83 -2.37 -11.73
CA ASP A 34 -9.01 -2.19 -10.87
C ASP A 34 -8.69 -1.32 -9.67
N VAL A 35 -7.47 -1.44 -9.15
CA VAL A 35 -6.95 -0.66 -8.03
C VAL A 35 -5.63 -0.03 -8.44
N LEU A 36 -5.49 1.27 -8.22
CA LEU A 36 -4.22 1.98 -8.37
C LEU A 36 -3.53 2.06 -7.01
N GLN A 37 -2.25 1.71 -6.95
CA GLN A 37 -1.47 1.84 -5.72
C GLN A 37 -0.58 3.08 -5.79
N ILE A 38 -0.64 3.91 -4.75
CA ILE A 38 0.35 4.96 -4.55
C ILE A 38 1.46 4.45 -3.63
N PRO A 39 2.72 4.40 -4.09
CA PRO A 39 3.86 3.97 -3.29
C PRO A 39 4.05 4.83 -2.04
N ALA A 40 4.57 4.22 -0.97
CA ALA A 40 4.74 4.89 0.32
C ALA A 40 5.56 6.19 0.22
N PHE A 41 6.67 6.17 -0.51
CA PHE A 41 7.52 7.36 -0.66
C PHE A 41 6.87 8.49 -1.46
N LEU A 42 5.88 8.18 -2.29
CA LEU A 42 5.21 9.13 -3.18
C LEU A 42 3.84 9.59 -2.64
N ALA A 43 3.36 9.01 -1.56
CA ALA A 43 2.02 9.27 -1.04
C ALA A 43 1.77 10.73 -0.61
N ARG A 44 2.82 11.53 -0.45
CA ARG A 44 2.74 12.98 -0.17
C ARG A 44 2.82 13.88 -1.40
N GLN A 45 3.11 13.32 -2.59
CA GLN A 45 3.23 14.06 -3.84
C GLN A 45 1.84 14.49 -4.32
N THR A 46 1.49 15.75 -4.10
CA THR A 46 0.13 16.25 -4.34
C THR A 46 -0.32 16.11 -5.79
N ASP A 47 0.58 16.37 -6.75
CA ASP A 47 0.25 16.24 -8.17
C ASP A 47 -0.09 14.81 -8.57
N LEU A 48 0.66 13.82 -8.04
CA LEU A 48 0.38 12.40 -8.25
C LEU A 48 -0.94 11.99 -7.59
N VAL A 49 -1.15 12.39 -6.34
CA VAL A 49 -2.40 12.15 -5.59
C VAL A 49 -3.59 12.68 -6.39
N ASN A 50 -3.53 13.93 -6.87
CA ASN A 50 -4.60 14.54 -7.64
C ASN A 50 -4.87 13.83 -8.98
N ALA A 51 -3.80 13.40 -9.68
CA ALA A 51 -3.95 12.67 -10.92
C ALA A 51 -4.60 11.30 -10.71
N MET A 52 -4.18 10.58 -9.67
CA MET A 52 -4.79 9.30 -9.30
C MET A 52 -6.24 9.45 -8.84
N ALA A 53 -6.54 10.46 -8.02
CA ALA A 53 -7.91 10.73 -7.56
C ALA A 53 -8.88 10.95 -8.73
N LYS A 54 -8.47 11.72 -9.74
CA LYS A 54 -9.28 12.03 -10.93
C LYS A 54 -9.63 10.81 -11.79
N THR A 55 -8.96 9.68 -11.60
CA THR A 55 -9.32 8.44 -12.30
C THR A 55 -10.62 7.82 -11.80
N GLY A 56 -11.07 8.16 -10.59
CA GLY A 56 -12.24 7.57 -9.94
C GLY A 56 -12.07 6.10 -9.52
N LYS A 57 -10.90 5.51 -9.75
CA LYS A 57 -10.60 4.13 -9.35
C LYS A 57 -10.42 4.00 -7.85
N VAL A 58 -10.46 2.77 -7.35
CA VAL A 58 -10.03 2.47 -5.98
C VAL A 58 -8.54 2.74 -5.85
N ILE A 59 -8.14 3.45 -4.80
CA ILE A 59 -6.76 3.81 -4.54
C ILE A 59 -6.26 3.10 -3.28
N ASN A 60 -5.23 2.28 -3.42
CA ASN A 60 -4.51 1.72 -2.27
C ASN A 60 -3.35 2.66 -1.89
N ILE A 61 -3.43 3.25 -0.71
CA ILE A 61 -2.46 4.22 -0.20
C ILE A 61 -1.48 3.50 0.72
N LYS A 62 -0.25 3.26 0.25
CA LYS A 62 0.82 2.76 1.12
C LYS A 62 1.20 3.84 2.13
N LYS A 63 1.05 3.55 3.42
CA LYS A 63 1.47 4.49 4.47
C LYS A 63 2.98 4.70 4.42
N PRO A 64 3.46 5.95 4.27
CA PRO A 64 4.87 6.25 4.43
C PRO A 64 5.41 5.80 5.80
N GLN A 65 6.59 5.20 5.82
CA GLN A 65 7.20 4.71 7.06
C GLN A 65 7.51 5.82 8.06
N PHE A 66 7.70 7.03 7.57
CA PHE A 66 8.00 8.22 8.38
C PHE A 66 6.76 8.96 8.87
N LEU A 67 5.54 8.59 8.43
CA LEU A 67 4.30 9.17 8.91
C LEU A 67 3.72 8.37 10.07
N SER A 68 3.19 9.09 11.07
CA SER A 68 2.35 8.47 12.08
C SER A 68 1.00 8.02 11.49
N PRO A 69 0.34 7.02 12.08
CA PRO A 69 -0.99 6.59 11.64
C PRO A 69 -2.01 7.74 11.56
N SER A 70 -1.97 8.68 12.52
CA SER A 70 -2.87 9.83 12.56
C SER A 70 -2.66 10.82 11.41
N GLN A 71 -1.45 10.92 10.86
CA GLN A 71 -1.16 11.83 9.75
C GLN A 71 -1.70 11.33 8.41
N MET A 72 -2.14 10.08 8.31
CA MET A 72 -2.74 9.55 7.09
C MET A 72 -3.99 10.32 6.67
N VAL A 73 -4.70 10.92 7.59
CA VAL A 73 -5.86 11.79 7.30
C VAL A 73 -5.52 12.93 6.34
N ASN A 74 -4.29 13.44 6.36
CA ASN A 74 -3.88 14.52 5.45
C ASN A 74 -3.74 14.03 3.99
N ILE A 75 -3.51 12.74 3.80
CA ILE A 75 -3.43 12.14 2.45
C ILE A 75 -4.85 11.82 1.98
N THR A 76 -5.69 11.18 2.81
CA THR A 76 -7.06 10.85 2.42
C THR A 76 -7.87 12.09 2.06
N LYS A 77 -7.71 13.18 2.81
CA LYS A 77 -8.37 14.47 2.50
C LYS A 77 -8.05 14.99 1.11
N LYS A 78 -6.81 14.87 0.64
CA LYS A 78 -6.46 15.29 -0.72
C LYS A 78 -7.21 14.50 -1.80
N PHE A 79 -7.41 13.19 -1.59
CA PHE A 79 -8.23 12.37 -2.49
C PHE A 79 -9.70 12.79 -2.43
N GLU A 80 -10.23 12.99 -1.22
CA GLU A 80 -11.62 13.41 -0.98
C GLU A 80 -11.91 14.80 -1.61
N GLU A 81 -11.00 15.76 -1.43
CA GLU A 81 -11.08 17.09 -2.05
C GLU A 81 -11.09 17.03 -3.59
N CYS A 82 -10.49 16.00 -4.16
CA CYS A 82 -10.56 15.73 -5.60
C CYS A 82 -11.78 14.87 -6.02
N GLY A 83 -12.69 14.57 -5.08
CA GLY A 83 -13.93 13.84 -5.34
C GLY A 83 -13.79 12.32 -5.36
N ASN A 84 -12.69 11.76 -4.85
CA ASN A 84 -12.48 10.31 -4.78
C ASN A 84 -12.38 9.82 -3.33
N SER A 85 -13.40 9.08 -2.90
CA SER A 85 -13.46 8.44 -1.57
C SER A 85 -13.34 6.91 -1.64
N ASN A 86 -12.95 6.35 -2.79
CA ASN A 86 -12.72 4.92 -2.95
C ASN A 86 -11.30 4.56 -2.50
N LEU A 87 -11.05 4.56 -1.19
CA LEU A 87 -9.71 4.46 -0.63
C LEU A 87 -9.52 3.19 0.20
N LEU A 88 -8.33 2.61 0.09
CA LEU A 88 -7.76 1.60 0.96
C LEU A 88 -6.50 2.17 1.61
N LEU A 89 -6.29 1.94 2.89
CA LEU A 89 -5.06 2.33 3.58
C LEU A 89 -4.21 1.09 3.79
N CYS A 90 -2.93 1.16 3.47
CA CYS A 90 -2.05 0.01 3.60
C CYS A 90 -0.87 0.33 4.53
N ASP A 91 -0.87 -0.25 5.72
CA ASP A 91 0.29 -0.17 6.61
C ASP A 91 1.41 -1.09 6.13
N ARG A 92 2.65 -0.63 6.24
CA ARG A 92 3.87 -1.36 5.91
C ARG A 92 4.98 -1.16 6.94
N GLY A 93 4.61 -0.83 8.15
CA GLY A 93 5.52 -0.52 9.24
C GLY A 93 5.99 0.93 9.25
N THR A 94 6.70 1.26 10.31
CA THR A 94 7.22 2.60 10.61
C THR A 94 8.71 2.51 10.89
N CYS A 95 9.49 3.51 10.48
CA CYS A 95 10.91 3.58 10.74
C CYS A 95 11.18 3.63 12.24
N PHE A 96 12.12 2.79 12.68
CA PHE A 96 12.61 2.75 14.05
C PHE A 96 14.14 2.66 14.01
N GLY A 97 14.80 3.80 14.09
CA GLY A 97 16.25 3.90 13.87
C GLY A 97 16.61 3.75 12.39
N TYR A 98 17.85 3.33 12.14
CA TYR A 98 18.34 3.05 10.79
C TYR A 98 17.96 1.63 10.35
N ASP A 99 17.55 1.49 9.09
CA ASP A 99 17.35 0.20 8.39
C ASP A 99 16.43 -0.80 9.11
N ASN A 100 15.63 -0.34 10.07
CA ASN A 100 14.70 -1.16 10.82
C ASN A 100 13.28 -0.60 10.74
N LEU A 101 12.32 -1.52 10.74
CA LEU A 101 10.89 -1.21 10.75
C LEU A 101 10.22 -1.94 11.91
N VAL A 102 9.25 -1.27 12.53
CA VAL A 102 8.33 -1.84 13.51
C VAL A 102 6.90 -1.61 13.07
N VAL A 103 6.01 -2.50 13.48
CA VAL A 103 4.58 -2.33 13.25
C VAL A 103 3.91 -1.95 14.57
N ASP A 104 3.27 -0.79 14.57
CA ASP A 104 2.41 -0.37 15.67
C ASP A 104 1.01 -0.96 15.49
N MET A 105 0.68 -2.01 16.24
CA MET A 105 -0.63 -2.66 16.16
C MET A 105 -1.78 -1.72 16.57
N LEU A 106 -1.54 -0.73 17.42
CA LEU A 106 -2.55 0.28 17.77
C LEU A 106 -2.78 1.27 16.62
N GLY A 107 -1.79 1.44 15.76
CA GLY A 107 -1.87 2.31 14.59
C GLY A 107 -2.99 1.96 13.62
N PHE A 108 -3.37 0.70 13.51
CA PHE A 108 -4.52 0.27 12.69
C PHE A 108 -5.83 0.89 13.19
N GLY A 109 -6.06 0.84 14.49
CA GLY A 109 -7.24 1.48 15.12
C GLY A 109 -7.24 2.99 14.95
N VAL A 110 -6.08 3.63 15.11
CA VAL A 110 -5.92 5.07 14.90
C VAL A 110 -6.27 5.45 13.46
N MET A 111 -5.71 4.77 12.46
CA MET A 111 -6.03 5.05 11.05
C MET A 111 -7.52 4.92 10.75
N LYS A 112 -8.17 3.86 11.23
CA LYS A 112 -9.62 3.69 11.08
C LYS A 112 -10.40 4.87 11.65
N GLN A 113 -10.04 5.30 12.86
CA GLN A 113 -10.73 6.40 13.55
C GLN A 113 -10.58 7.74 12.83
N VAL A 114 -9.35 8.08 12.38
CA VAL A 114 -9.07 9.40 11.81
C VAL A 114 -9.32 9.51 10.31
N CYS A 115 -9.39 8.38 9.60
CA CYS A 115 -9.55 8.32 8.15
C CYS A 115 -10.94 7.78 7.73
N ALA A 116 -12.02 8.28 8.31
CA ALA A 116 -13.39 7.97 7.91
C ALA A 116 -13.72 6.47 7.80
N ASN A 117 -13.07 5.63 8.61
CA ASN A 117 -13.24 4.17 8.61
C ASN A 117 -12.92 3.48 7.26
N TYR A 118 -12.04 4.04 6.46
CA TYR A 118 -11.55 3.34 5.27
C TYR A 118 -10.96 1.97 5.64
N PRO A 119 -11.14 0.95 4.81
CA PRO A 119 -10.55 -0.35 5.06
C PRO A 119 -9.02 -0.25 5.16
N VAL A 120 -8.45 -0.92 6.15
CA VAL A 120 -6.99 -0.97 6.35
C VAL A 120 -6.46 -2.32 5.91
N ILE A 121 -5.55 -2.31 4.96
CA ILE A 121 -4.78 -3.46 4.47
C ILE A 121 -3.46 -3.50 5.23
N PHE A 122 -2.95 -4.68 5.49
CA PHE A 122 -1.65 -4.86 6.13
C PHE A 122 -0.65 -5.55 5.20
N ASP A 123 0.41 -4.83 4.86
CA ASP A 123 1.54 -5.35 4.10
C ASP A 123 2.54 -6.02 5.04
N VAL A 124 2.36 -7.32 5.22
CA VAL A 124 3.19 -8.13 6.12
C VAL A 124 4.55 -8.49 5.52
N THR A 125 4.74 -8.25 4.23
CA THR A 125 6.03 -8.48 3.56
C THR A 125 6.96 -7.30 3.77
N HIS A 126 6.55 -6.12 3.35
CA HIS A 126 7.39 -4.92 3.45
C HIS A 126 7.56 -4.41 4.89
N SER A 127 6.67 -4.79 5.81
CA SER A 127 6.86 -4.52 7.24
C SER A 127 8.04 -5.28 7.84
N LEU A 128 8.48 -6.36 7.19
CA LEU A 128 9.62 -7.20 7.60
C LEU A 128 10.86 -6.97 6.74
N GLN A 129 10.81 -5.99 5.85
CA GLN A 129 11.94 -5.65 4.99
C GLN A 129 13.15 -5.22 5.84
N CYS A 130 14.29 -5.82 5.58
CA CYS A 130 15.57 -5.42 6.16
C CYS A 130 16.47 -4.92 5.03
N ARG A 131 17.17 -3.82 5.28
CA ARG A 131 18.22 -3.37 4.39
C ARG A 131 19.54 -3.93 4.89
N ASP A 132 20.22 -4.66 4.03
CA ASP A 132 21.60 -5.05 4.26
C ASP A 132 22.49 -4.09 3.47
N SER A 133 23.36 -3.39 4.18
CA SER A 133 24.31 -2.45 3.56
C SER A 133 25.31 -3.14 2.60
N THR A 134 25.45 -4.46 2.71
CA THR A 134 26.34 -5.28 1.88
C THR A 134 25.63 -5.95 0.71
N GLY A 135 24.30 -5.99 0.70
CA GLY A 135 23.49 -6.65 -0.32
C GLY A 135 23.01 -5.69 -1.41
N ALA A 136 23.00 -6.17 -2.65
CA ALA A 136 22.43 -5.45 -3.79
C ALA A 136 20.89 -5.43 -3.78
N ALA A 137 20.25 -6.27 -2.97
CA ALA A 137 18.81 -6.40 -2.83
C ALA A 137 18.37 -6.28 -1.37
N SER A 138 17.13 -5.85 -1.16
CA SER A 138 16.53 -5.82 0.18
C SER A 138 16.25 -7.25 0.64
N GLY A 139 16.74 -7.62 1.83
CA GLY A 139 16.35 -8.85 2.51
C GLY A 139 15.05 -8.69 3.29
N GLY A 140 14.61 -9.77 3.92
CA GLY A 140 13.41 -9.76 4.75
C GLY A 140 13.36 -10.89 5.76
N ARG A 141 12.59 -10.69 6.82
CA ARG A 141 12.38 -11.67 7.90
C ARG A 141 11.20 -12.61 7.56
N ARG A 142 11.33 -13.36 6.45
CA ARG A 142 10.27 -14.21 5.87
C ARG A 142 9.59 -15.14 6.88
N ALA A 143 10.35 -15.73 7.80
CA ALA A 143 9.82 -16.63 8.81
C ALA A 143 8.76 -15.99 9.75
N GLN A 144 8.75 -14.66 9.85
CA GLN A 144 7.85 -13.91 10.74
C GLN A 144 6.58 -13.39 10.04
N VAL A 145 6.42 -13.64 8.73
CA VAL A 145 5.24 -13.18 7.96
C VAL A 145 3.94 -13.71 8.57
N SER A 146 3.90 -14.98 8.95
CA SER A 146 2.70 -15.59 9.53
C SER A 146 2.34 -15.01 10.90
N ASP A 147 3.33 -14.59 11.69
CA ASP A 147 3.10 -14.00 13.01
C ASP A 147 2.48 -12.62 12.87
N LEU A 148 3.02 -11.79 11.97
CA LEU A 148 2.45 -10.48 11.66
C LEU A 148 1.05 -10.61 11.04
N ALA A 149 0.83 -11.55 10.13
CA ALA A 149 -0.47 -11.76 9.52
C ALA A 149 -1.54 -12.08 10.59
N ARG A 150 -1.23 -13.01 11.51
CA ARG A 150 -2.14 -13.34 12.63
C ARG A 150 -2.39 -12.15 13.55
N ALA A 151 -1.36 -11.37 13.88
CA ALA A 151 -1.51 -10.16 14.69
C ALA A 151 -2.41 -9.12 13.99
N GLY A 152 -2.21 -8.91 12.70
CA GLY A 152 -3.05 -8.05 11.87
C GLY A 152 -4.51 -8.48 11.85
N MET A 153 -4.76 -9.77 11.67
CA MET A 153 -6.13 -10.32 11.72
C MET A 153 -6.79 -10.07 13.08
N ALA A 154 -6.04 -10.20 14.17
CA ALA A 154 -6.56 -9.97 15.52
C ALA A 154 -6.99 -8.52 15.76
N VAL A 155 -6.33 -7.52 15.16
CA VAL A 155 -6.74 -6.11 15.24
C VAL A 155 -7.80 -5.72 14.21
N GLY A 156 -8.26 -6.66 13.39
CA GLY A 156 -9.40 -6.48 12.48
C GLY A 156 -9.06 -5.70 11.22
N ILE A 157 -7.99 -6.07 10.53
CA ILE A 157 -7.66 -5.53 9.20
C ILE A 157 -8.66 -5.97 8.13
N GLY A 158 -8.76 -5.22 7.03
CA GLY A 158 -9.61 -5.53 5.88
C GLY A 158 -9.00 -6.54 4.91
N GLY A 159 -7.68 -6.73 4.95
CA GLY A 159 -6.97 -7.66 4.08
C GLY A 159 -5.47 -7.65 4.30
N LEU A 160 -4.79 -8.60 3.67
CA LEU A 160 -3.34 -8.72 3.65
C LEU A 160 -2.79 -8.33 2.28
N PHE A 161 -1.64 -7.69 2.30
CA PHE A 161 -0.78 -7.50 1.12
C PHE A 161 0.46 -8.39 1.29
N LEU A 162 0.74 -9.20 0.27
CA LEU A 162 1.83 -10.16 0.27
C LEU A 162 2.60 -10.06 -1.04
N GLU A 163 3.91 -10.03 -0.95
CA GLU A 163 4.80 -10.24 -2.07
C GLU A 163 5.27 -11.69 -2.07
N ALA A 164 5.15 -12.36 -3.20
CA ALA A 164 5.51 -13.75 -3.35
C ALA A 164 6.36 -13.96 -4.61
N HIS A 165 7.32 -14.87 -4.53
CA HIS A 165 8.15 -15.27 -5.65
C HIS A 165 8.35 -16.79 -5.63
N PRO A 166 8.34 -17.47 -6.80
CA PRO A 166 8.50 -18.93 -6.87
C PRO A 166 9.87 -19.40 -6.40
N ASN A 167 10.89 -18.56 -6.49
CA ASN A 167 12.24 -18.79 -5.99
C ASN A 167 12.72 -17.51 -5.28
N PRO A 168 12.41 -17.34 -3.98
CA PRO A 168 12.64 -16.08 -3.26
C PRO A 168 14.08 -15.89 -2.74
N ASP A 169 14.97 -16.89 -2.88
CA ASP A 169 16.37 -16.89 -2.41
C ASP A 169 17.34 -16.47 -3.51
#